data_5623ecf161e9bbb0d611741ca6d94a66
#
_entry.id   5623ecf161e9bbb0d611741ca6d94a66
#
_cell.length_a   1.000
_cell.length_b   1.000
_cell.length_c   1.000
_cell.angle_alpha   90.00
_cell.angle_beta   90.00
_cell.angle_gamma   90.00
#
_symmetry.space_group_name_H-M   'P 1'
#
loop_
_entity.id
_entity.type
_entity.pdbx_description
1 polymer ?
#
loop_
_entity_poly.entity_id
_entity_poly.type
_entity_poly.pdbx_seq_one_letter_code
_entity_poly.pdbx_strand_id
1 'polypeptide(L)'
;RTVYNHFPSKEELFGHILEELWESSMAAIVLPYRTDLPLDVQLLQLLGQKLELLGDANFIDLARVAMAEIIHSPERAQAIVCRMGEKEGGVSAWIRSAIADGRLREVDPEFADHQLQGLVKGFAFWPQVTMGQPPLGLVERRKVAESAAAMFLGVYAR
;
A
#
# COMPACT_ATOMS: atom_id res chain seq x y z
N ARG A 1 12.21 -17.07 -25.36
CA ARG A 1 12.15 -16.38 -26.69
C ARG A 1 10.87 -15.54 -26.85
N THR A 2 9.77 -15.89 -26.20
CA THR A 2 8.47 -15.20 -26.35
C THR A 2 8.40 -13.87 -25.56
N VAL A 3 9.07 -13.76 -24.42
CA VAL A 3 9.05 -12.54 -23.58
C VAL A 3 9.74 -11.36 -24.28
N TYR A 4 10.85 -11.61 -24.98
CA TYR A 4 11.58 -10.58 -25.73
C TYR A 4 10.86 -10.03 -26.97
N ASN A 5 9.74 -10.65 -27.36
CA ASN A 5 8.90 -10.12 -28.46
C ASN A 5 7.96 -9.00 -27.98
N HIS A 6 7.73 -8.87 -26.66
CA HIS A 6 6.83 -7.87 -26.08
C HIS A 6 7.58 -6.74 -25.36
N PHE A 7 8.81 -7.01 -24.88
CA PHE A 7 9.62 -6.02 -24.18
C PHE A 7 11.02 -5.98 -24.80
N PRO A 8 11.43 -4.83 -25.39
CA PRO A 8 12.72 -4.67 -26.07
C PRO A 8 13.94 -4.83 -25.15
N SER A 9 13.74 -4.61 -23.82
CA SER A 9 14.80 -4.75 -22.82
C SER A 9 14.27 -5.26 -21.47
N LYS A 10 15.19 -5.75 -20.63
CA LYS A 10 14.88 -6.13 -19.24
C LYS A 10 14.41 -4.92 -18.42
N GLU A 11 14.97 -3.77 -18.71
CA GLU A 11 14.64 -2.49 -18.07
C GLU A 11 13.19 -2.09 -18.33
N GLU A 12 12.73 -2.23 -19.56
CA GLU A 12 11.33 -1.93 -19.92
C GLU A 12 10.35 -2.90 -19.27
N LEU A 13 10.67 -4.19 -19.26
CA LEU A 13 9.88 -5.19 -18.55
C LEU A 13 9.79 -4.85 -17.05
N PHE A 14 10.90 -4.47 -16.44
CA PHE A 14 10.92 -4.10 -15.02
C PHE A 14 10.11 -2.84 -14.75
N GLY A 15 10.23 -1.81 -15.58
CA GLY A 15 9.42 -0.61 -15.52
C GLY A 15 7.92 -0.93 -15.54
N HIS A 16 7.52 -1.81 -16.46
CA HIS A 16 6.12 -2.24 -16.58
C HIS A 16 5.63 -3.01 -15.33
N ILE A 17 6.44 -3.90 -14.78
CA ILE A 17 6.11 -4.62 -13.53
C ILE A 17 5.89 -3.64 -12.38
N LEU A 18 6.73 -2.63 -12.23
CA LEU A 18 6.57 -1.63 -11.18
C LEU A 18 5.33 -0.77 -11.39
N GLU A 19 5.04 -0.37 -12.63
CA GLU A 19 3.83 0.36 -12.99
C GLU A 19 2.58 -0.46 -12.65
N GLU A 20 2.53 -1.72 -13.02
CA GLU A 20 1.41 -2.62 -12.72
C GLU A 20 1.20 -2.80 -11.21
N LEU A 21 2.28 -3.00 -10.44
CA LEU A 21 2.21 -3.07 -8.98
C LEU A 21 1.67 -1.79 -8.36
N TRP A 22 2.12 -0.65 -8.87
CA TRP A 22 1.66 0.65 -8.41
C TRP A 22 0.18 0.86 -8.71
N GLU A 23 -0.23 0.64 -9.97
CA GLU A 23 -1.61 0.79 -10.41
C GLU A 23 -2.55 -0.15 -9.63
N SER A 24 -2.16 -1.40 -9.42
CA SER A 24 -2.91 -2.36 -8.60
C SER A 24 -3.04 -1.89 -7.15
N SER A 25 -1.95 -1.34 -6.59
CA SER A 25 -1.97 -0.80 -5.22
C SER A 25 -2.86 0.43 -5.08
N MET A 26 -2.92 1.28 -6.10
CA MET A 26 -3.75 2.48 -6.10
C MET A 26 -5.22 2.16 -6.37
N ALA A 27 -5.50 1.24 -7.32
CA ALA A 27 -6.85 0.83 -7.66
C ALA A 27 -7.56 0.04 -6.55
N ALA A 28 -6.80 -0.70 -5.74
CA ALA A 28 -7.35 -1.51 -4.65
C ALA A 28 -7.88 -0.69 -3.47
N ILE A 29 -7.49 0.59 -3.35
CA ILE A 29 -7.88 1.45 -2.23
C ILE A 29 -8.69 2.61 -2.76
N VAL A 30 -9.99 2.36 -2.95
CA VAL A 30 -10.96 3.38 -3.38
C VAL A 30 -12.05 3.48 -2.33
N LEU A 31 -11.85 4.38 -1.37
CA LEU A 31 -12.90 4.74 -0.43
C LEU A 31 -12.95 6.26 -0.28
N PRO A 32 -13.96 6.94 -0.82
CA PRO A 32 -14.14 8.36 -0.59
C PRO A 32 -14.41 8.61 0.89
N TYR A 33 -13.80 9.67 1.43
CA TYR A 33 -14.06 10.11 2.80
C TYR A 33 -15.52 10.48 2.99
N ARG A 34 -16.10 10.11 4.11
CA ARG A 34 -17.50 10.38 4.48
C ARG A 34 -17.57 11.05 5.84
N THR A 35 -18.24 12.20 5.90
CA THR A 35 -18.46 12.96 7.15
C THR A 35 -19.49 12.31 8.07
N ASP A 36 -20.40 11.51 7.49
CA ASP A 36 -21.52 10.84 8.20
C ASP A 36 -21.15 9.47 8.80
N LEU A 37 -19.95 8.95 8.52
CA LEU A 37 -19.48 7.68 9.09
C LEU A 37 -18.38 7.87 10.12
N PRO A 38 -18.32 7.02 11.16
CA PRO A 38 -17.20 6.99 12.11
C PRO A 38 -15.86 6.75 11.41
N LEU A 39 -14.78 7.36 11.94
CA LEU A 39 -13.44 7.23 11.35
C LEU A 39 -12.92 5.79 11.40
N ASP A 40 -13.17 5.08 12.48
CA ASP A 40 -12.76 3.68 12.67
C ASP A 40 -13.41 2.76 11.63
N VAL A 41 -14.70 2.96 11.34
CA VAL A 41 -15.42 2.19 10.30
C VAL A 41 -14.79 2.41 8.94
N GLN A 42 -14.54 3.67 8.56
CA GLN A 42 -13.93 4.00 7.28
C GLN A 42 -12.49 3.46 7.18
N LEU A 43 -11.70 3.63 8.25
CA LEU A 43 -10.31 3.17 8.29
C LEU A 43 -10.22 1.64 8.22
N LEU A 44 -11.11 0.92 8.90
CA LEU A 44 -11.18 -0.53 8.81
C LEU A 44 -11.54 -1.01 7.40
N GLN A 45 -12.40 -0.30 6.68
CA GLN A 45 -12.69 -0.62 5.28
C GLN A 45 -11.46 -0.41 4.38
N LEU A 46 -10.74 0.71 4.52
CA LEU A 46 -9.50 0.98 3.78
C LEU A 46 -8.44 -0.10 4.05
N LEU A 47 -8.24 -0.44 5.32
CA LEU A 47 -7.27 -1.45 5.72
C LEU A 47 -7.69 -2.86 5.26
N GLY A 48 -8.99 -3.15 5.23
CA GLY A 48 -9.53 -4.38 4.69
C GLY A 48 -9.18 -4.57 3.22
N GLN A 49 -9.44 -3.56 2.39
CA GLN A 49 -9.06 -3.55 0.97
C GLN A 49 -7.55 -3.72 0.78
N LYS A 50 -6.75 -3.03 1.60
CA LYS A 50 -5.29 -3.15 1.56
C LYS A 50 -4.81 -4.56 1.91
N LEU A 51 -5.35 -5.16 2.96
CA LEU A 51 -4.97 -6.50 3.39
C LEU A 51 -5.44 -7.58 2.41
N GLU A 52 -6.54 -7.35 1.69
CA GLU A 52 -6.99 -8.21 0.61
C GLU A 52 -5.97 -8.22 -0.55
N LEU A 53 -5.54 -7.05 -1.01
CA LEU A 53 -4.49 -6.91 -2.01
C LEU A 53 -3.19 -7.60 -1.56
N LEU A 54 -2.75 -7.36 -0.31
CA LEU A 54 -1.55 -7.98 0.24
C LEU A 54 -1.69 -9.50 0.46
N GLY A 55 -2.88 -10.05 0.32
CA GLY A 55 -3.14 -11.49 0.32
C GLY A 55 -3.23 -12.09 -1.09
N ASP A 56 -3.15 -11.29 -2.14
CA ASP A 56 -3.17 -11.76 -3.52
C ASP A 56 -1.81 -12.32 -3.93
N ALA A 57 -1.80 -13.58 -4.39
CA ALA A 57 -0.57 -14.28 -4.74
C ALA A 57 0.16 -13.63 -5.93
N ASN A 58 -0.58 -13.16 -6.94
CA ASN A 58 0.03 -12.52 -8.12
C ASN A 58 0.67 -11.20 -7.74
N PHE A 59 0.00 -10.40 -6.89
CA PHE A 59 0.57 -9.16 -6.38
C PHE A 59 1.87 -9.41 -5.60
N ILE A 60 1.89 -10.40 -4.72
CA ILE A 60 3.09 -10.76 -3.93
C ILE A 60 4.22 -11.29 -4.81
N ASP A 61 3.92 -12.09 -5.82
CA ASP A 61 4.95 -12.61 -6.74
C ASP A 61 5.56 -11.48 -7.59
N LEU A 62 4.76 -10.57 -8.11
CA LEU A 62 5.26 -9.36 -8.78
C LEU A 62 6.10 -8.49 -7.82
N ALA A 63 5.64 -8.34 -6.58
CA ALA A 63 6.38 -7.58 -5.57
C ALA A 63 7.74 -8.20 -5.25
N ARG A 64 7.85 -9.53 -5.20
CA ARG A 64 9.15 -10.22 -5.02
C ARG A 64 10.11 -9.94 -6.17
N VAL A 65 9.63 -10.01 -7.41
CA VAL A 65 10.45 -9.70 -8.59
C VAL A 65 10.92 -8.24 -8.54
N ALA A 66 10.00 -7.32 -8.23
CA ALA A 66 10.32 -5.90 -8.11
C ALA A 66 11.35 -5.62 -7.02
N MET A 67 11.18 -6.22 -5.83
CA MET A 67 12.12 -6.04 -4.71
C MET A 67 13.51 -6.59 -5.02
N ALA A 68 13.60 -7.75 -5.68
CA ALA A 68 14.89 -8.31 -6.10
C ALA A 68 15.66 -7.35 -7.02
N GLU A 69 14.98 -6.74 -7.99
CA GLU A 69 15.62 -5.79 -8.91
C GLU A 69 15.94 -4.44 -8.23
N ILE A 70 15.08 -3.94 -7.32
CA ILE A 70 15.33 -2.74 -6.53
C ILE A 70 16.61 -2.88 -5.70
N ILE A 71 16.82 -4.04 -5.09
CA ILE A 71 18.02 -4.33 -4.31
C ILE A 71 19.27 -4.34 -5.21
N HIS A 72 19.17 -4.87 -6.42
CA HIS A 72 20.28 -4.93 -7.37
C HIS A 72 20.57 -3.60 -8.08
N SER A 73 19.56 -2.77 -8.27
CA SER A 73 19.66 -1.52 -9.02
C SER A 73 18.86 -0.38 -8.38
N PRO A 74 19.28 0.12 -7.20
CA PRO A 74 18.52 1.13 -6.44
C PRO A 74 18.30 2.43 -7.21
N GLU A 75 19.25 2.84 -8.04
CA GLU A 75 19.16 4.07 -8.85
C GLU A 75 18.04 4.00 -9.89
N ARG A 76 17.85 2.84 -10.54
CA ARG A 76 16.76 2.62 -11.48
C ARG A 76 15.41 2.63 -10.78
N ALA A 77 15.33 1.96 -9.63
CA ALA A 77 14.12 1.94 -8.81
C ALA A 77 13.71 3.36 -8.41
N GLN A 78 14.65 4.18 -7.96
CA GLN A 78 14.40 5.56 -7.57
C GLN A 78 13.86 6.40 -8.73
N ALA A 79 14.41 6.26 -9.93
CA ALA A 79 13.94 6.96 -11.13
C ALA A 79 12.49 6.59 -11.50
N ILE A 80 12.09 5.33 -11.28
CA ILE A 80 10.73 4.87 -11.55
C ILE A 80 9.78 5.35 -10.45
N VAL A 81 10.15 5.20 -9.18
CA VAL A 81 9.36 5.66 -8.03
C VAL A 81 9.12 7.17 -8.08
N CYS A 82 10.11 7.98 -8.47
CA CYS A 82 9.93 9.42 -8.65
C CYS A 82 8.86 9.76 -9.69
N ARG A 83 8.80 9.01 -10.80
CA ARG A 83 7.75 9.21 -11.83
C ARG A 83 6.36 8.78 -11.35
N MET A 84 6.29 7.81 -10.44
CA MET A 84 5.02 7.30 -9.88
C MET A 84 4.51 8.15 -8.71
N GLY A 85 5.41 8.84 -7.99
CA GLY A 85 5.10 9.59 -6.77
C GLY A 85 4.22 10.83 -6.97
N GLU A 86 3.88 11.20 -8.21
CA GLU A 86 2.97 12.32 -8.51
C GLU A 86 1.49 12.00 -8.29
N LYS A 87 1.13 10.73 -8.11
CA LYS A 87 -0.26 10.31 -7.86
C LYS A 87 -0.49 10.10 -6.38
N GLU A 88 -1.37 10.89 -5.79
CA GLU A 88 -1.77 10.76 -4.39
C GLU A 88 -2.48 9.42 -4.14
N GLY A 89 -2.09 8.68 -3.09
CA GLY A 89 -2.72 7.44 -2.67
C GLY A 89 -4.08 7.66 -2.03
N GLY A 90 -4.99 6.70 -2.17
CA GLY A 90 -6.35 6.79 -1.59
C GLY A 90 -6.35 6.98 -0.07
N VAL A 91 -5.35 6.44 0.64
CA VAL A 91 -5.21 6.61 2.10
C VAL A 91 -4.76 8.04 2.44
N SER A 92 -3.76 8.59 1.75
CA SER A 92 -3.33 9.98 1.97
C SER A 92 -4.45 10.99 1.69
N ALA A 93 -5.22 10.78 0.61
CA ALA A 93 -6.40 11.59 0.28
C ALA A 93 -7.48 11.51 1.38
N TRP A 94 -7.73 10.32 1.92
CA TRP A 94 -8.66 10.13 3.03
C TRP A 94 -8.18 10.86 4.29
N ILE A 95 -6.89 10.75 4.65
CA ILE A 95 -6.29 11.44 5.80
C ILE A 95 -6.44 12.95 5.65
N ARG A 96 -6.11 13.50 4.47
CA ARG A 96 -6.26 14.93 4.15
C ARG A 96 -7.69 15.42 4.34
N SER A 97 -8.64 14.64 3.86
CA SER A 97 -10.07 14.96 4.01
C SER A 97 -10.53 14.92 5.47
N ALA A 98 -10.05 13.96 6.26
CA ALA A 98 -10.36 13.85 7.69
C ALA A 98 -9.72 14.97 8.52
N ILE A 99 -8.54 15.47 8.13
CA ILE A 99 -7.92 16.67 8.71
C ILE A 99 -8.75 17.91 8.37
N ALA A 100 -9.14 18.07 7.11
CA ALA A 100 -9.96 19.21 6.66
C ALA A 100 -11.33 19.26 7.36
N ASP A 101 -11.91 18.09 7.66
CA ASP A 101 -13.15 17.95 8.45
C ASP A 101 -12.92 18.15 9.98
N GLY A 102 -11.68 18.36 10.42
CA GLY A 102 -11.32 18.60 11.81
C GLY A 102 -11.37 17.37 12.71
N ARG A 103 -11.54 16.17 12.15
CA ARG A 103 -11.64 14.91 12.90
C ARG A 103 -10.30 14.24 13.17
N LEU A 104 -9.27 14.57 12.37
CA LEU A 104 -7.87 14.26 12.66
C LEU A 104 -7.11 15.52 13.03
N ARG A 105 -6.02 15.36 13.78
CA ARG A 105 -5.07 16.44 14.09
C ARG A 105 -4.35 16.87 12.82
N GLU A 106 -3.85 18.10 12.85
CA GLU A 106 -2.94 18.60 11.81
C GLU A 106 -1.67 17.74 11.81
N VAL A 107 -1.41 17.12 10.68
CA VAL A 107 -0.23 16.28 10.43
C VAL A 107 0.03 16.25 8.92
N ASP A 108 1.26 15.98 8.52
CA ASP A 108 1.58 15.67 7.12
C ASP A 108 0.87 14.37 6.72
N PRO A 109 -0.08 14.40 5.75
CA PRO A 109 -0.86 13.23 5.36
C PRO A 109 0.00 12.08 4.82
N GLU A 110 1.10 12.39 4.13
CA GLU A 110 2.01 11.37 3.58
C GLU A 110 2.78 10.67 4.70
N PHE A 111 3.25 11.44 5.69
CA PHE A 111 3.92 10.88 6.85
C PHE A 111 2.98 9.96 7.65
N ALA A 112 1.74 10.39 7.89
CA ALA A 112 0.75 9.60 8.60
C ALA A 112 0.36 8.33 7.83
N ASP A 113 0.24 8.41 6.49
CA ASP A 113 0.03 7.23 5.64
C ASP A 113 1.21 6.26 5.73
N HIS A 114 2.46 6.73 5.64
CA HIS A 114 3.64 5.88 5.80
C HIS A 114 3.65 5.12 7.13
N GLN A 115 3.27 5.77 8.22
CA GLN A 115 3.16 5.10 9.51
C GLN A 115 2.07 4.01 9.51
N LEU A 116 0.89 4.32 8.97
CA LEU A 116 -0.20 3.36 8.85
C LEU A 116 0.18 2.16 7.97
N GLN A 117 0.84 2.42 6.84
CA GLN A 117 1.36 1.37 5.96
C GLN A 117 2.39 0.48 6.68
N GLY A 118 3.25 1.06 7.51
CA GLY A 118 4.23 0.33 8.31
C GLY A 118 3.58 -0.65 9.28
N LEU A 119 2.49 -0.24 9.95
CA LEU A 119 1.72 -1.09 10.87
C LEU A 119 1.11 -2.31 10.16
N VAL A 120 0.74 -2.19 8.89
CA VAL A 120 0.12 -3.28 8.13
C VAL A 120 1.15 -4.14 7.41
N LYS A 121 2.10 -3.50 6.71
CA LYS A 121 3.10 -4.20 5.90
C LYS A 121 4.05 -5.06 6.72
N GLY A 122 4.31 -4.68 7.97
CA GLY A 122 5.12 -5.47 8.90
C GLY A 122 4.58 -6.90 9.13
N PHE A 123 3.26 -7.06 9.07
CA PHE A 123 2.59 -8.36 9.23
C PHE A 123 2.20 -9.02 7.90
N ALA A 124 1.68 -8.23 6.96
CA ALA A 124 1.00 -8.76 5.78
C ALA A 124 1.83 -8.71 4.49
N PHE A 125 2.94 -7.99 4.44
CA PHE A 125 3.74 -7.83 3.22
C PHE A 125 5.15 -8.41 3.39
N TRP A 126 5.95 -7.84 4.28
CA TRP A 126 7.35 -8.22 4.42
C TRP A 126 7.58 -9.71 4.73
N PRO A 127 6.82 -10.37 5.63
CA PRO A 127 7.01 -11.80 5.86
C PRO A 127 6.76 -12.67 4.62
N GLN A 128 5.81 -12.27 3.76
CA GLN A 128 5.56 -12.97 2.51
C GLN A 128 6.67 -12.74 1.49
N VAL A 129 7.08 -11.49 1.29
CA VAL A 129 8.05 -11.11 0.25
C VAL A 129 9.46 -11.62 0.59
N THR A 130 9.90 -11.48 1.85
CA THR A 130 11.30 -11.76 2.25
C THR A 130 11.51 -13.15 2.83
N MET A 131 10.49 -13.76 3.46
CA MET A 131 10.62 -15.04 4.17
C MET A 131 9.74 -16.14 3.55
N GLY A 132 8.96 -15.86 2.51
CA GLY A 132 8.10 -16.84 1.86
C GLY A 132 6.96 -17.35 2.76
N GLN A 133 6.56 -16.58 3.78
CA GLN A 133 5.45 -16.97 4.64
C GLN A 133 4.12 -16.95 3.86
N PRO A 134 3.14 -17.77 4.26
CA PRO A 134 1.82 -17.73 3.64
C PRO A 134 1.10 -16.41 3.93
N PRO A 135 0.10 -16.03 3.13
CA PRO A 135 -0.74 -14.89 3.41
C PRO A 135 -1.50 -15.07 4.74
N LEU A 136 -1.78 -13.95 5.40
CA LEU A 136 -2.56 -13.94 6.64
C LEU A 136 -3.95 -14.54 6.41
N GLY A 137 -4.40 -15.37 7.34
CA GLY A 137 -5.78 -15.83 7.41
C GLY A 137 -6.77 -14.71 7.73
N LEU A 138 -8.07 -14.96 7.55
CA LEU A 138 -9.11 -13.93 7.76
C LEU A 138 -9.10 -13.37 9.19
N VAL A 139 -8.90 -14.22 10.20
CA VAL A 139 -8.85 -13.82 11.61
C VAL A 139 -7.65 -12.91 11.88
N GLU A 140 -6.50 -13.27 11.34
CA GLU A 140 -5.26 -12.50 11.48
C GLU A 140 -5.33 -11.15 10.75
N ARG A 141 -5.88 -11.12 9.53
CA ARG A 141 -6.12 -9.87 8.78
C ARG A 141 -6.99 -8.92 9.57
N ARG A 142 -8.08 -9.42 10.14
CA ARG A 142 -8.98 -8.62 10.97
C ARG A 142 -8.25 -8.06 12.20
N LYS A 143 -7.50 -8.88 12.91
CA LYS A 143 -6.70 -8.47 14.07
C LYS A 143 -5.69 -7.38 13.72
N VAL A 144 -4.99 -7.51 12.59
CA VAL A 144 -4.02 -6.51 12.12
C VAL A 144 -4.74 -5.20 11.76
N ALA A 145 -5.87 -5.26 11.04
CA ALA A 145 -6.64 -4.07 10.69
C ALA A 145 -7.16 -3.31 11.94
N GLU A 146 -7.77 -4.03 12.87
CA GLU A 146 -8.31 -3.46 14.11
C GLU A 146 -7.20 -2.81 14.97
N SER A 147 -6.06 -3.51 15.12
CA SER A 147 -4.91 -3.00 15.86
C SER A 147 -4.29 -1.76 15.19
N ALA A 148 -4.08 -1.80 13.88
CA ALA A 148 -3.52 -0.67 13.14
C ALA A 148 -4.45 0.55 13.19
N ALA A 149 -5.76 0.36 13.02
CA ALA A 149 -6.75 1.43 13.11
C ALA A 149 -6.77 2.05 14.51
N ALA A 150 -6.78 1.23 15.57
CA ALA A 150 -6.78 1.71 16.96
C ALA A 150 -5.51 2.51 17.27
N MET A 151 -4.34 2.03 16.87
CA MET A 151 -3.06 2.74 17.06
C MET A 151 -3.04 4.07 16.32
N PHE A 152 -3.45 4.08 15.05
CA PHE A 152 -3.48 5.28 14.23
C PHE A 152 -4.45 6.33 14.79
N LEU A 153 -5.68 5.94 15.08
CA LEU A 153 -6.69 6.85 15.63
C LEU A 153 -6.34 7.28 17.06
N GLY A 154 -5.73 6.42 17.87
CA GLY A 154 -5.24 6.78 19.21
C GLY A 154 -4.22 7.93 19.21
N VAL A 155 -3.46 8.06 18.10
CA VAL A 155 -2.48 9.15 17.92
C VAL A 155 -3.11 10.36 17.25
N TYR A 156 -3.89 10.15 16.18
CA TYR A 156 -4.29 11.21 15.26
C TYR A 156 -5.74 11.70 15.38
N ALA A 157 -6.65 10.94 15.98
CA ALA A 157 -8.03 11.42 16.18
C ALA A 157 -8.08 12.58 17.18
N ARG A 158 -9.06 13.47 16.97
CA ARG A 158 -9.41 14.55 17.91
C ARG A 158 -10.54 14.14 18.81
#